data_23cc7c237955c6f584766890ed6164c0
#
_entry.id   23cc7c237955c6f584766890ed6164c0
#
_cell.length_a   1.000
_cell.length_b   1.000
_cell.length_c   1.000
_cell.angle_alpha   90.00
_cell.angle_beta   90.00
_cell.angle_gamma   90.00
#
_symmetry.space_group_name_H-M   'P 1'
#
loop_
_entity.id
_entity.type
_entity.pdbx_description
1 polymer ?
#
loop_
_entity_poly.entity_id
_entity_poly.type
_entity_poly.pdbx_seq_one_letter_code
_entity_poly.pdbx_strand_id
1 'polypeptide(L)'
;MKEAQLQNLVADYLRVALPDGSIFHHSPNEGKSHVAHRVKLKKAGMCTGWPDLEIFCPGKPPVFIELKVGKNTITAAQNKTLQALSTAGCVTAVCKTLDEVRQVLGTVVALKDHSQTDSFLFQARRNIYGS
;
A
#
# COMPACT_ATOMS: atom_id res chain seq x y z
N MET A 1 0.38 -2.20 16.78
CA MET A 1 0.68 -3.01 15.58
C MET A 1 1.93 -2.47 14.91
N LYS A 2 2.80 -3.34 14.47
CA LYS A 2 3.99 -2.97 13.68
C LYS A 2 3.61 -2.81 12.21
N GLU A 3 4.38 -1.99 11.49
CA GLU A 3 4.15 -1.73 10.07
C GLU A 3 4.16 -3.03 9.24
N ALA A 4 5.09 -3.95 9.54
CA ALA A 4 5.15 -5.24 8.86
C ALA A 4 3.89 -6.08 9.06
N GLN A 5 3.25 -5.98 10.22
CA GLN A 5 1.99 -6.68 10.49
C GLN A 5 0.85 -6.09 9.65
N LEU A 6 0.77 -4.76 9.58
CA LEU A 6 -0.22 -4.09 8.71
C LEU A 6 -0.02 -4.50 7.26
N GLN A 7 1.21 -4.55 6.81
CA GLN A 7 1.56 -4.93 5.44
C GLN A 7 1.11 -6.34 5.10
N ASN A 8 1.37 -7.31 5.98
CA ASN A 8 0.93 -8.69 5.78
C ASN A 8 -0.60 -8.77 5.75
N LEU A 9 -1.27 -8.04 6.64
CA LEU A 9 -2.73 -7.99 6.68
C LEU A 9 -3.30 -7.44 5.38
N VAL A 10 -2.72 -6.35 4.88
CA VAL A 10 -3.16 -5.75 3.61
C VAL A 10 -2.91 -6.70 2.44
N ALA A 11 -1.75 -7.35 2.38
CA ALA A 11 -1.46 -8.31 1.32
C ALA A 11 -2.47 -9.46 1.30
N ASP A 12 -2.82 -9.99 2.46
CA ASP A 12 -3.83 -11.06 2.56
C ASP A 12 -5.19 -10.58 2.06
N TYR A 13 -5.57 -9.37 2.43
CA TYR A 13 -6.81 -8.76 1.96
C TYR A 13 -6.83 -8.58 0.44
N LEU A 14 -5.74 -8.07 -0.13
CA LEU A 14 -5.66 -7.82 -1.58
C LEU A 14 -5.82 -9.11 -2.39
N ARG A 15 -5.27 -10.23 -1.90
CA ARG A 15 -5.38 -11.52 -2.57
C ARG A 15 -6.84 -12.00 -2.67
N VAL A 16 -7.68 -11.58 -1.75
CA VAL A 16 -9.09 -11.98 -1.71
C VAL A 16 -9.97 -10.98 -2.46
N ALA A 17 -9.69 -9.68 -2.31
CA ALA A 17 -10.63 -8.61 -2.65
C ALA A 17 -10.45 -8.02 -4.05
N LEU A 18 -9.25 -8.08 -4.63
CA LEU A 18 -9.01 -7.44 -5.93
C LEU A 18 -9.71 -8.17 -7.07
N PRO A 19 -10.18 -7.44 -8.09
CA PRO A 19 -10.78 -8.04 -9.29
C PRO A 19 -9.82 -9.01 -9.99
N ASP A 20 -10.38 -9.97 -10.71
CA ASP A 20 -9.57 -10.91 -11.51
C ASP A 20 -8.67 -10.16 -12.50
N GLY A 21 -7.44 -10.64 -12.65
CA GLY A 21 -6.45 -10.02 -13.51
C GLY A 21 -5.65 -8.92 -12.84
N SER A 22 -5.95 -8.60 -11.58
CA SER A 22 -5.17 -7.61 -10.83
C SER A 22 -3.85 -8.21 -10.35
N ILE A 23 -2.85 -7.34 -10.18
CA ILE A 23 -1.57 -7.69 -9.60
C ILE A 23 -1.16 -6.61 -8.62
N PHE A 24 -0.50 -6.99 -7.55
CA PHE A 24 0.08 -6.02 -6.62
C PHE A 24 1.50 -6.43 -6.23
N HIS A 25 2.28 -5.44 -5.83
CA HIS A 25 3.68 -5.63 -5.44
C HIS A 25 3.99 -4.79 -4.21
N HIS A 26 4.72 -5.39 -3.29
CA HIS A 26 5.29 -4.68 -2.14
C HIS A 26 6.74 -4.33 -2.44
N SER A 27 7.07 -3.04 -2.35
CA SER A 27 8.44 -2.57 -2.50
C SER A 27 9.17 -2.66 -1.16
N PRO A 28 10.30 -3.38 -1.09
CA PRO A 28 11.04 -3.49 0.16
C PRO A 28 11.58 -2.15 0.64
N ASN A 29 11.65 -1.98 1.97
CA ASN A 29 12.14 -0.77 2.59
C ASN A 29 13.66 -0.63 2.39
N GLU A 30 14.09 0.52 1.85
CA GLU A 30 15.48 0.83 1.57
C GLU A 30 16.25 1.31 2.81
N GLY A 31 15.56 1.64 3.90
CA GLY A 31 16.13 2.37 5.04
C GLY A 31 17.25 1.66 5.79
N LYS A 32 17.45 0.36 5.56
CA LYS A 32 18.50 -0.44 6.18
C LYS A 32 19.72 -0.65 5.28
N SER A 33 19.71 -0.13 4.07
CA SER A 33 20.81 -0.30 3.12
C SER A 33 22.00 0.57 3.49
N HIS A 34 23.21 0.07 3.23
CA HIS A 34 24.44 0.83 3.39
C HIS A 34 24.41 2.08 2.49
N VAL A 35 24.99 3.20 2.96
CA VAL A 35 24.96 4.48 2.24
C VAL A 35 25.52 4.35 0.82
N ALA A 36 26.66 3.68 0.65
CA ALA A 36 27.25 3.46 -0.68
C ALA A 36 26.33 2.68 -1.61
N HIS A 37 25.64 1.68 -1.07
CA HIS A 37 24.67 0.88 -1.82
C HIS A 37 23.47 1.73 -2.26
N ARG A 38 22.94 2.58 -1.36
CA ARG A 38 21.84 3.49 -1.69
C ARG A 38 22.21 4.48 -2.79
N VAL A 39 23.42 5.04 -2.73
CA VAL A 39 23.92 5.94 -3.78
C VAL A 39 23.99 5.21 -5.12
N LYS A 40 24.47 3.98 -5.13
CA LYS A 40 24.54 3.15 -6.33
C LYS A 40 23.16 2.87 -6.90
N LEU A 41 22.18 2.54 -6.04
CA LEU A 41 20.79 2.30 -6.46
C LEU A 41 20.15 3.55 -7.06
N LYS A 42 20.38 4.73 -6.47
CA LYS A 42 19.87 6.00 -7.01
C LYS A 42 20.43 6.28 -8.39
N LYS A 43 21.72 6.07 -8.60
CA LYS A 43 22.32 6.22 -9.93
C LYS A 43 21.73 5.27 -10.95
N ALA A 44 21.32 4.07 -10.52
CA ALA A 44 20.68 3.09 -11.38
C ALA A 44 19.20 3.40 -11.67
N GLY A 45 18.66 4.46 -11.06
CA GLY A 45 17.29 4.90 -11.34
C GLY A 45 16.29 4.66 -10.23
N MET A 46 16.73 4.19 -9.05
CA MET A 46 15.81 4.02 -7.93
C MET A 46 15.33 5.36 -7.40
N CYS A 47 14.02 5.49 -7.20
CA CYS A 47 13.41 6.69 -6.65
C CYS A 47 13.34 6.60 -5.13
N THR A 48 13.93 7.57 -4.44
CA THR A 48 13.86 7.68 -2.98
C THR A 48 12.41 7.98 -2.55
N GLY A 49 11.95 7.32 -1.49
CA GLY A 49 10.60 7.53 -0.98
C GLY A 49 9.51 6.83 -1.78
N TRP A 50 9.87 5.78 -2.51
CA TRP A 50 8.90 4.99 -3.25
C TRP A 50 7.88 4.34 -2.31
N PRO A 51 6.57 4.33 -2.68
CA PRO A 51 5.51 3.78 -1.81
C PRO A 51 5.67 2.28 -1.54
N ASP A 52 5.11 1.82 -0.42
CA ASP A 52 5.17 0.42 0.00
C ASP A 52 4.45 -0.53 -0.95
N LEU A 53 3.32 -0.10 -1.51
CA LEU A 53 2.46 -0.95 -2.32
C LEU A 53 2.17 -0.33 -3.67
N GLU A 54 2.21 -1.19 -4.70
CA GLU A 54 1.81 -0.89 -6.06
C GLU A 54 0.70 -1.85 -6.46
N ILE A 55 -0.45 -1.32 -6.88
CA ILE A 55 -1.63 -2.13 -7.20
C ILE A 55 -2.11 -1.78 -8.60
N PHE A 56 -2.24 -2.80 -9.44
CA PHE A 56 -2.62 -2.66 -10.83
C PHE A 56 -3.86 -3.50 -11.10
N CYS A 57 -4.96 -2.84 -11.46
CA CYS A 57 -6.22 -3.49 -11.79
C CYS A 57 -6.54 -3.25 -13.26
N PRO A 58 -7.10 -4.24 -13.98
CA PRO A 58 -7.36 -4.10 -15.41
C PRO A 58 -8.23 -2.89 -15.74
N GLY A 59 -7.76 -2.07 -16.68
CA GLY A 59 -8.48 -0.90 -17.16
C GLY A 59 -8.57 0.28 -16.21
N LYS A 60 -7.79 0.26 -15.11
CA LYS A 60 -7.85 1.30 -14.07
C LYS A 60 -6.47 1.94 -13.88
N PRO A 61 -6.41 3.18 -13.37
CA PRO A 61 -5.12 3.79 -13.05
C PRO A 61 -4.41 3.00 -11.95
N PRO A 62 -3.06 2.98 -11.97
CA PRO A 62 -2.30 2.36 -10.88
C PRO A 62 -2.58 3.03 -9.54
N VAL A 63 -2.58 2.23 -8.47
CA VAL A 63 -2.77 2.72 -7.11
C VAL A 63 -1.47 2.50 -6.33
N PHE A 64 -0.97 3.57 -5.70
CA PHE A 64 0.24 3.52 -4.87
C PHE A 64 -0.13 3.89 -3.45
N ILE A 65 0.20 3.04 -2.50
CA ILE A 65 -0.17 3.23 -1.10
C ILE A 65 1.08 3.16 -0.23
N GLU A 66 1.25 4.18 0.60
CA GLU A 66 2.24 4.18 1.68
C GLU A 66 1.55 3.78 2.97
N LEU A 67 2.07 2.77 3.67
CA LEU A 67 1.52 2.30 4.93
C LEU A 67 2.29 2.92 6.09
N LYS A 68 1.56 3.44 7.07
CA LYS A 68 2.11 4.00 8.31
C LYS A 68 1.32 3.47 9.49
N VAL A 69 1.96 3.35 10.64
CA VAL A 69 1.30 2.90 11.87
C VAL A 69 1.50 3.92 12.99
N GLY A 70 0.56 3.94 13.92
CA GLY A 70 0.64 4.82 15.11
C GLY A 70 0.75 6.29 14.72
N LYS A 71 1.74 6.96 15.29
CA LYS A 71 1.99 8.39 15.07
C LYS A 71 2.95 8.66 13.92
N ASN A 72 3.43 7.64 13.25
CA ASN A 72 4.37 7.79 12.14
C ASN A 72 3.70 8.54 10.98
N THR A 73 4.45 9.46 10.38
CA THR A 73 3.99 10.24 9.23
C THR A 73 4.95 10.04 8.06
N ILE A 74 4.51 10.45 6.87
CA ILE A 74 5.36 10.34 5.68
C ILE A 74 6.51 11.33 5.75
N THR A 75 7.63 10.92 5.16
CA THR A 75 8.80 11.81 5.01
C THR A 75 8.58 12.80 3.87
N ALA A 76 9.42 13.83 3.80
CA ALA A 76 9.39 14.78 2.69
C ALA A 76 9.63 14.08 1.34
N ALA A 77 10.55 13.13 1.29
CA ALA A 77 10.82 12.35 0.07
C ALA A 77 9.62 11.50 -0.34
N GLN A 78 8.95 10.84 0.61
CA GLN A 78 7.76 10.06 0.35
C GLN A 78 6.62 10.95 -0.18
N ASN A 79 6.41 12.11 0.44
CA ASN A 79 5.39 13.05 0.00
C ASN A 79 5.64 13.54 -1.43
N LYS A 80 6.89 13.89 -1.74
CA LYS A 80 7.28 14.34 -3.08
C LYS A 80 7.01 13.26 -4.13
N THR A 81 7.35 12.01 -3.82
CA THR A 81 7.13 10.87 -4.72
C THR A 81 5.64 10.63 -4.94
N LEU A 82 4.83 10.64 -3.87
CA LEU A 82 3.38 10.46 -4.00
C LEU A 82 2.76 11.57 -4.85
N GLN A 83 3.18 12.82 -4.67
CA GLN A 83 2.68 13.94 -5.48
C GLN A 83 3.05 13.77 -6.96
N ALA A 84 4.28 13.34 -7.25
CA ALA A 84 4.70 13.09 -8.62
C ALA A 84 3.88 11.98 -9.28
N LEU A 85 3.61 10.90 -8.56
CA LEU A 85 2.78 9.80 -9.04
C LEU A 85 1.35 10.25 -9.29
N SER A 86 0.78 11.06 -8.39
CA SER A 86 -0.56 11.63 -8.55
C SER A 86 -0.64 12.52 -9.79
N THR A 87 0.34 13.38 -10.01
CA THR A 87 0.41 14.24 -11.20
C THR A 87 0.53 13.40 -12.48
N ALA A 88 1.18 12.26 -12.41
CA ALA A 88 1.32 11.35 -13.56
C ALA A 88 0.04 10.54 -13.85
N GLY A 89 -1.02 10.72 -13.08
CA GLY A 89 -2.30 10.03 -13.30
C GLY A 89 -2.55 8.82 -12.43
N CYS A 90 -1.69 8.56 -11.45
CA CYS A 90 -1.88 7.45 -10.53
C CYS A 90 -2.74 7.87 -9.33
N VAL A 91 -3.41 6.91 -8.72
CA VAL A 91 -4.09 7.12 -7.45
C VAL A 91 -3.08 6.90 -6.33
N THR A 92 -2.97 7.84 -5.40
CA THR A 92 -2.02 7.75 -4.30
C THR A 92 -2.71 7.93 -2.96
N ALA A 93 -2.21 7.24 -1.94
CA ALA A 93 -2.75 7.38 -0.60
C ALA A 93 -1.73 7.01 0.46
N VAL A 94 -1.92 7.56 1.66
CA VAL A 94 -1.24 7.13 2.89
C VAL A 94 -2.30 6.50 3.76
N CYS A 95 -2.10 5.24 4.13
CA CYS A 95 -3.09 4.49 4.89
C CYS A 95 -2.49 3.95 6.18
N LYS A 96 -3.26 4.05 7.27
CA LYS A 96 -2.87 3.57 8.59
C LYS A 96 -3.61 2.30 9.00
N THR A 97 -4.69 1.98 8.31
CA THR A 97 -5.53 0.83 8.63
C THR A 97 -5.94 0.10 7.36
N LEU A 98 -6.35 -1.15 7.53
CA LEU A 98 -6.90 -1.93 6.44
C LEU A 98 -8.19 -1.28 5.88
N ASP A 99 -9.02 -0.70 6.75
CA ASP A 99 -10.24 0.00 6.31
C ASP A 99 -9.91 1.18 5.38
N GLU A 100 -8.86 1.93 5.68
CA GLU A 100 -8.44 3.04 4.82
C GLU A 100 -7.99 2.54 3.45
N VAL A 101 -7.27 1.42 3.39
CA VAL A 101 -6.90 0.78 2.12
C VAL A 101 -8.15 0.37 1.34
N ARG A 102 -9.10 -0.26 2.00
CA ARG A 102 -10.36 -0.67 1.40
C ARG A 102 -11.12 0.52 0.81
N GLN A 103 -11.19 1.63 1.55
CA GLN A 103 -11.88 2.84 1.10
C GLN A 103 -11.23 3.43 -0.15
N VAL A 104 -9.91 3.53 -0.17
CA VAL A 104 -9.17 4.03 -1.34
C VAL A 104 -9.43 3.15 -2.55
N LEU A 105 -9.31 1.84 -2.41
CA LEU A 105 -9.52 0.90 -3.51
C LEU A 105 -10.97 0.92 -4.01
N GLY A 106 -11.92 1.09 -3.11
CA GLY A 106 -13.35 1.17 -3.48
C GLY A 106 -13.69 2.37 -4.36
N THR A 107 -12.86 3.42 -4.38
CA THR A 107 -13.05 4.54 -5.31
C THR A 107 -12.55 4.24 -6.71
N VAL A 108 -11.75 3.19 -6.89
CA VAL A 108 -11.09 2.85 -8.15
C VAL A 108 -11.72 1.62 -8.79
N VAL A 109 -12.02 0.59 -8.01
CA VAL A 109 -12.49 -0.71 -8.50
C VAL A 109 -13.66 -1.22 -7.66
N ALA A 110 -14.43 -2.13 -8.26
CA ALA A 110 -15.41 -2.92 -7.52
C ALA A 110 -14.64 -4.08 -6.85
N LEU A 111 -14.59 -4.05 -5.53
CA LEU A 111 -13.96 -5.12 -4.75
C LEU A 111 -14.87 -6.36 -4.77
N LYS A 112 -14.24 -7.54 -4.79
CA LYS A 112 -14.99 -8.80 -4.83
C LYS A 112 -15.77 -9.03 -3.56
N ASP A 113 -16.99 -9.51 -3.72
CA ASP A 113 -17.83 -10.05 -2.66
C ASP A 113 -17.79 -9.23 -1.37
N HIS A 114 -18.61 -8.18 -1.33
CA HIS A 114 -18.68 -7.29 -0.15
C HIS A 114 -18.94 -8.06 1.15
N SER A 115 -19.75 -9.11 1.13
CA SER A 115 -20.03 -9.89 2.34
C SER A 115 -18.79 -10.65 2.80
N GLN A 116 -18.05 -11.26 1.90
CA GLN A 116 -16.74 -11.89 2.22
C GLN A 116 -15.72 -10.87 2.69
N THR A 117 -15.67 -9.72 2.02
CA THR A 117 -14.75 -8.65 2.38
C THR A 117 -15.05 -8.12 3.78
N ASP A 118 -16.32 -7.88 4.08
CA ASP A 118 -16.74 -7.43 5.40
C ASP A 118 -16.48 -8.48 6.46
N SER A 119 -16.72 -9.75 6.16
CA SER A 119 -16.42 -10.87 7.05
C SER A 119 -14.90 -10.97 7.30
N PHE A 120 -14.10 -10.81 6.26
CA PHE A 120 -12.64 -10.80 6.37
C PHE A 120 -12.17 -9.65 7.28
N LEU A 121 -12.69 -8.45 7.06
CA LEU A 121 -12.35 -7.28 7.87
C LEU A 121 -12.74 -7.47 9.34
N PHE A 122 -13.92 -8.02 9.59
CA PHE A 122 -14.37 -8.34 10.93
C PHE A 122 -13.43 -9.33 11.62
N GLN A 123 -13.06 -10.39 10.92
CA GLN A 123 -12.16 -11.41 11.45
C GLN A 123 -10.76 -10.84 11.70
N ALA A 124 -10.26 -10.02 10.80
CA ALA A 124 -8.98 -9.36 10.95
C ALA A 124 -8.97 -8.43 12.17
N ARG A 125 -10.03 -7.66 12.38
CA ARG A 125 -10.18 -6.80 13.56
C ARG A 125 -10.19 -7.61 14.85
N ARG A 126 -10.91 -8.72 14.88
CA ARG A 126 -10.94 -9.62 16.05
C ARG A 126 -9.53 -10.13 16.39
N ASN A 127 -8.80 -10.56 15.37
CA ASN A 127 -7.46 -11.11 15.56
C ASN A 127 -6.46 -10.07 16.07
N ILE A 128 -6.65 -8.81 15.69
CA ILE A 128 -5.73 -7.71 16.05
C ILE A 128 -6.13 -7.06 17.37
N TYR A 129 -7.42 -6.83 17.60
CA TYR A 129 -7.91 -6.05 18.74
C TYR A 129 -8.53 -6.91 19.84
N GLY A 130 -8.55 -8.22 19.70
CA GLY A 130 -8.95 -9.15 20.74
C GLY A 130 -10.45 -9.24 21.03
N SER A 131 -11.29 -8.81 20.13
CA SER A 131 -12.73 -8.92 20.35
C SER A 131 -13.55 -9.06 19.10
#